data_a2349ac0021beb00cce3b1b4ea94da46
#
_entry.id   a2349ac0021beb00cce3b1b4ea94da46
#
_cell.length_a   1.000
_cell.length_b   1.000
_cell.length_c   1.000
_cell.angle_alpha   90.00
_cell.angle_beta   90.00
_cell.angle_gamma   90.00
#
_symmetry.space_group_name_H-M   'P 1'
#
loop_
_entity.id
_entity.type
_entity.pdbx_description
1 polymer ?
#
loop_
_entity_poly.entity_id
_entity_poly.type
_entity_poly.pdbx_seq_one_letter_code
_entity_poly.pdbx_strand_id
1 'polypeptide(L)'
;MSSTTWLKLMAVGVLIAGLFSLAVACVPAPPAVPPAEEVAPPPEEEVAPKEVSLVLWTKEGEEPLEWNQALVQEYMEANPGVTIELVHKTTVEILREDFLTASLAGTPPDLLWTVNDHAGPFVAADTIEPVDGLFDLGLFVDAAVAAVELEGQHWGVPISSGNHLMLLYNKKLLAEAPKDTDELFAQGKELTGGGNWGLVWNQTEPFWLVPWLGGFKGKVFAEDGVTPTLNTPEMVATLKFLHDMKYEAKIIPPESDYDAADTLFKEGKAAMIINGDWALGSYVEVLGEDLGVARIPQVVATGEWPKPYTGGAYFMLAKGLSGEKLEAAQDFISFVVSKEKQLEMLQLLKRLPALEEALEDPLITEDPILKGSADQMVVGTPMPTVLEMRCNWDAMKPEMLAVLADTKTPEDAAKAMQSAAEACIKALE
;
A
#
# COMPACT_ATOMS: atom_id res chain seq x y z
N MET A 1 17.97 -55.01 -25.62
CA MET A 1 18.03 -55.37 -27.03
C MET A 1 18.37 -54.09 -27.74
N SER A 2 19.63 -53.92 -28.08
CA SER A 2 20.24 -54.18 -29.36
C SER A 2 20.01 -52.99 -30.27
N SER A 3 20.96 -52.15 -30.44
CA SER A 3 22.24 -52.19 -31.13
C SER A 3 22.14 -51.46 -32.46
N THR A 4 23.03 -50.51 -32.57
CA THR A 4 24.17 -50.48 -33.51
C THR A 4 23.86 -49.97 -34.91
N THR A 5 24.60 -48.96 -35.26
CA THR A 5 25.82 -48.83 -36.07
C THR A 5 25.47 -48.39 -37.51
N TRP A 6 26.22 -47.49 -38.22
CA TRP A 6 27.56 -47.44 -38.78
C TRP A 6 27.72 -46.04 -39.46
N LEU A 7 28.70 -45.25 -39.35
CA LEU A 7 30.12 -45.18 -39.71
C LEU A 7 30.47 -45.47 -41.16
N LYS A 8 31.29 -44.56 -41.75
CA LYS A 8 32.22 -44.69 -42.92
C LYS A 8 31.67 -44.17 -44.25
N LEU A 9 32.41 -43.42 -45.09
CA LEU A 9 33.77 -43.60 -45.69
C LEU A 9 34.17 -42.21 -46.23
N MET A 10 35.36 -41.62 -45.98
CA MET A 10 36.67 -41.83 -46.68
C MET A 10 36.60 -41.88 -48.21
N ALA A 11 37.27 -41.10 -48.94
CA ALA A 11 38.65 -40.66 -49.13
C ALA A 11 39.03 -40.74 -50.61
N VAL A 12 40.17 -40.18 -50.95
CA VAL A 12 40.99 -40.39 -52.17
C VAL A 12 40.67 -39.41 -53.32
N GLY A 13 41.54 -38.67 -53.89
CA GLY A 13 43.01 -38.59 -53.93
C GLY A 13 43.46 -37.93 -55.22
N VAL A 14 44.63 -37.57 -55.21
CA VAL A 14 45.78 -37.73 -56.13
C VAL A 14 46.28 -36.45 -56.80
N LEU A 15 47.57 -36.25 -56.48
CA LEU A 15 48.59 -35.40 -57.10
C LEU A 15 48.64 -35.51 -58.62
N ILE A 16 48.97 -34.38 -59.30
CA ILE A 16 49.82 -34.37 -60.45
C ILE A 16 50.81 -33.20 -60.37
N ALA A 17 52.09 -33.56 -60.33
CA ALA A 17 53.23 -32.66 -60.45
C ALA A 17 53.58 -32.47 -61.94
N GLY A 18 53.87 -31.27 -62.33
CA GLY A 18 54.36 -30.98 -63.68
C GLY A 18 55.23 -29.71 -63.66
N LEU A 19 56.52 -29.94 -63.66
CA LEU A 19 57.53 -28.91 -63.88
C LEU A 19 57.31 -28.22 -65.25
N PHE A 20 57.42 -26.89 -65.28
CA PHE A 20 57.95 -26.14 -66.43
C PHE A 20 58.72 -24.90 -66.03
N SER A 21 59.75 -24.70 -66.82
CA SER A 21 60.98 -23.94 -66.65
C SER A 21 60.83 -22.43 -66.62
N LEU A 22 61.83 -21.76 -65.97
CA LEU A 22 62.17 -20.37 -65.97
C LEU A 22 62.07 -19.64 -67.30
N ALA A 23 61.40 -18.49 -67.33
CA ALA A 23 61.74 -17.37 -68.19
C ALA A 23 61.71 -16.11 -67.34
N VAL A 24 62.92 -15.55 -67.16
CA VAL A 24 63.12 -14.25 -66.53
C VAL A 24 62.70 -13.19 -67.51
N ALA A 25 61.59 -12.48 -67.27
CA ALA A 25 61.28 -11.21 -67.94
C ALA A 25 61.25 -10.11 -66.91
N CYS A 26 62.11 -9.10 -67.11
CA CYS A 26 62.12 -7.85 -66.32
C CYS A 26 60.77 -7.14 -66.49
N VAL A 27 59.99 -7.03 -65.43
CA VAL A 27 58.81 -6.19 -65.38
C VAL A 27 59.18 -4.94 -64.51
N PRO A 28 58.92 -3.71 -65.01
CA PRO A 28 59.13 -2.49 -64.19
C PRO A 28 58.24 -2.48 -62.98
N ALA A 29 58.76 -1.99 -61.84
CA ALA A 29 58.07 -1.86 -60.57
C ALA A 29 56.81 -0.99 -60.73
N PRO A 30 55.68 -1.41 -60.15
CA PRO A 30 54.50 -0.58 -60.09
C PRO A 30 54.74 0.67 -59.18
N PRO A 31 54.08 1.79 -59.47
CA PRO A 31 54.20 3.01 -58.64
C PRO A 31 53.77 2.73 -57.22
N ALA A 32 54.48 3.32 -56.25
CA ALA A 32 54.16 3.21 -54.82
C ALA A 32 52.74 3.69 -54.58
N VAL A 33 51.91 2.81 -53.98
CA VAL A 33 50.59 3.17 -53.46
C VAL A 33 50.81 4.08 -52.25
N PRO A 34 50.19 5.28 -52.22
CA PRO A 34 50.26 6.13 -51.01
C PRO A 34 49.69 5.36 -49.80
N PRO A 35 50.18 5.66 -48.57
CA PRO A 35 49.64 5.00 -47.37
C PRO A 35 48.12 5.15 -47.33
N ALA A 36 47.41 4.08 -47.09
CA ALA A 36 45.98 4.14 -46.85
C ALA A 36 45.74 5.13 -45.71
N GLU A 37 44.98 6.20 -45.93
CA GLU A 37 44.42 7.04 -44.87
C GLU A 37 43.66 6.12 -43.95
N GLU A 38 44.06 6.10 -42.66
CA GLU A 38 43.37 5.40 -41.59
C GLU A 38 42.00 6.06 -41.43
N VAL A 39 40.97 5.44 -42.04
CA VAL A 39 39.58 5.87 -41.89
C VAL A 39 39.24 5.68 -40.42
N ALA A 40 39.11 6.78 -39.69
CA ALA A 40 38.59 6.76 -38.32
C ALA A 40 37.30 5.94 -38.32
N PRO A 41 37.06 5.08 -37.28
CA PRO A 41 35.80 4.40 -37.16
C PRO A 41 34.66 5.44 -37.16
N PRO A 42 33.53 5.12 -37.82
CA PRO A 42 32.38 6.02 -37.76
C PRO A 42 32.07 6.32 -36.28
N PRO A 43 31.68 7.55 -35.93
CA PRO A 43 31.26 7.84 -34.57
C PRO A 43 30.20 6.80 -34.19
N GLU A 44 30.35 6.20 -33.01
CA GLU A 44 29.26 5.42 -32.41
C GLU A 44 28.01 6.29 -32.47
N GLU A 45 27.00 5.85 -33.20
CA GLU A 45 25.66 6.46 -33.14
C GLU A 45 25.26 6.44 -31.66
N GLU A 46 25.24 7.59 -31.04
CA GLU A 46 24.62 7.81 -29.72
C GLU A 46 23.17 7.40 -29.91
N VAL A 47 22.83 6.16 -29.52
CA VAL A 47 21.46 5.65 -29.55
C VAL A 47 20.67 6.57 -28.62
N ALA A 48 19.82 7.40 -29.21
CA ALA A 48 18.94 8.25 -28.41
C ALA A 48 18.25 7.38 -27.36
N PRO A 49 18.20 7.78 -26.09
CA PRO A 49 17.54 6.99 -25.06
C PRO A 49 16.11 6.70 -25.51
N LYS A 50 15.71 5.44 -25.49
CA LYS A 50 14.35 5.05 -25.82
C LYS A 50 13.42 5.69 -24.78
N GLU A 51 12.39 6.36 -25.24
CA GLU A 51 11.40 6.98 -24.36
C GLU A 51 10.46 5.90 -23.83
N VAL A 52 10.45 5.71 -22.50
CA VAL A 52 9.52 4.81 -21.79
C VAL A 52 8.50 5.66 -21.04
N SER A 53 7.22 5.37 -21.21
CA SER A 53 6.14 6.04 -20.49
C SER A 53 5.41 5.05 -19.59
N LEU A 54 5.30 5.40 -18.30
CA LEU A 54 4.57 4.66 -17.26
C LEU A 54 3.38 5.48 -16.77
N VAL A 55 2.31 4.80 -16.38
CA VAL A 55 1.15 5.39 -15.69
C VAL A 55 1.09 4.81 -14.29
N LEU A 56 1.17 5.67 -13.27
CA LEU A 56 1.05 5.31 -11.86
C LEU A 56 -0.25 5.86 -11.28
N TRP A 57 -1.11 5.00 -10.76
CA TRP A 57 -2.27 5.44 -9.99
C TRP A 57 -1.99 5.39 -8.50
N THR A 58 -2.33 6.47 -7.79
CA THR A 58 -2.18 6.58 -6.33
C THR A 58 -3.50 6.98 -5.68
N LYS A 59 -3.75 6.47 -4.46
CA LYS A 59 -4.85 6.87 -3.58
C LYS A 59 -4.41 7.94 -2.56
N GLU A 60 -3.13 8.27 -2.52
CA GLU A 60 -2.59 9.22 -1.56
C GLU A 60 -3.14 10.63 -1.82
N GLY A 61 -3.53 11.32 -0.75
CA GLY A 61 -3.97 12.72 -0.77
C GLY A 61 -3.06 13.61 0.08
N GLU A 62 -3.29 14.91 0.07
CA GLU A 62 -2.56 15.91 0.86
C GLU A 62 -1.02 15.78 0.73
N GLU A 63 -0.25 15.88 1.83
CA GLU A 63 1.21 15.82 1.82
C GLU A 63 1.76 14.51 1.24
N PRO A 64 1.17 13.32 1.48
CA PRO A 64 1.59 12.10 0.80
C PRO A 64 1.50 12.19 -0.72
N LEU A 65 0.47 12.85 -1.26
CA LEU A 65 0.36 13.07 -2.71
C LEU A 65 1.44 14.05 -3.21
N GLU A 66 1.70 15.13 -2.46
CA GLU A 66 2.78 16.07 -2.79
C GLU A 66 4.15 15.37 -2.79
N TRP A 67 4.40 14.51 -1.81
CA TRP A 67 5.62 13.69 -1.78
C TRP A 67 5.69 12.73 -2.96
N ASN A 68 4.61 12.04 -3.33
CA ASN A 68 4.56 11.19 -4.52
C ASN A 68 4.87 11.98 -5.81
N GLN A 69 4.36 13.21 -5.94
CA GLN A 69 4.65 14.09 -7.06
C GLN A 69 6.14 14.47 -7.10
N ALA A 70 6.72 14.80 -5.93
CA ALA A 70 8.13 15.12 -5.82
C ALA A 70 9.03 13.93 -6.19
N LEU A 71 8.72 12.72 -5.72
CA LEU A 71 9.43 11.48 -6.07
C LEU A 71 9.42 11.21 -7.58
N VAL A 72 8.24 11.32 -8.20
CA VAL A 72 8.08 11.12 -9.65
C VAL A 72 8.92 12.15 -10.43
N GLN A 73 8.88 13.40 -10.03
CA GLN A 73 9.65 14.46 -10.67
C GLN A 73 11.16 14.23 -10.52
N GLU A 74 11.65 13.96 -9.30
CA GLU A 74 13.05 13.68 -9.00
C GLU A 74 13.57 12.49 -9.83
N TYR A 75 12.77 11.42 -9.90
CA TYR A 75 13.14 10.24 -10.67
C TYR A 75 13.23 10.54 -12.18
N MET A 76 12.27 11.28 -12.75
CA MET A 76 12.29 11.67 -14.16
C MET A 76 13.46 12.61 -14.49
N GLU A 77 13.84 13.53 -13.59
CA GLU A 77 15.01 14.41 -13.75
C GLU A 77 16.31 13.61 -13.79
N ALA A 78 16.41 12.55 -12.98
CA ALA A 78 17.57 11.64 -12.97
C ALA A 78 17.56 10.65 -14.15
N ASN A 79 16.40 10.38 -14.76
CA ASN A 79 16.20 9.40 -15.82
C ASN A 79 15.49 10.02 -17.04
N PRO A 80 16.15 10.86 -17.85
CA PRO A 80 15.50 11.65 -18.90
C PRO A 80 14.79 10.84 -20.01
N GLY A 81 15.05 9.51 -20.09
CA GLY A 81 14.35 8.61 -21.01
C GLY A 81 13.04 8.03 -20.45
N VAL A 82 12.69 8.34 -19.19
CA VAL A 82 11.48 7.81 -18.53
C VAL A 82 10.52 8.94 -18.22
N THR A 83 9.24 8.74 -18.55
CA THR A 83 8.12 9.62 -18.19
C THR A 83 7.14 8.86 -17.33
N ILE A 84 6.72 9.43 -16.21
CA ILE A 84 5.71 8.83 -15.32
C ILE A 84 4.53 9.78 -15.18
N GLU A 85 3.35 9.35 -15.62
CA GLU A 85 2.09 10.05 -15.39
C GLU A 85 1.50 9.59 -14.05
N LEU A 86 1.48 10.48 -13.05
CA LEU A 86 0.86 10.23 -11.75
C LEU A 86 -0.62 10.62 -11.78
N VAL A 87 -1.52 9.67 -11.57
CA VAL A 87 -2.96 9.88 -11.53
C VAL A 87 -3.49 9.66 -10.12
N HIS A 88 -3.99 10.70 -9.50
CA HIS A 88 -4.62 10.63 -8.19
C HIS A 88 -6.05 10.10 -8.26
N LYS A 89 -6.37 9.15 -7.39
CA LYS A 89 -7.72 8.63 -7.13
C LYS A 89 -8.15 9.07 -5.74
N THR A 90 -9.33 9.64 -5.62
CA THR A 90 -9.77 10.33 -4.39
C THR A 90 -9.97 9.42 -3.18
N THR A 91 -10.26 8.13 -3.39
CA THR A 91 -10.36 7.13 -2.31
C THR A 91 -9.79 5.78 -2.72
N VAL A 92 -9.51 4.92 -1.74
CA VAL A 92 -9.06 3.52 -1.97
C VAL A 92 -10.10 2.72 -2.76
N GLU A 93 -11.39 2.91 -2.49
CA GLU A 93 -12.48 2.22 -3.16
C GLU A 93 -12.56 2.63 -4.64
N ILE A 94 -12.47 3.94 -4.93
CA ILE A 94 -12.47 4.46 -6.31
C ILE A 94 -11.24 3.94 -7.06
N LEU A 95 -10.06 3.90 -6.43
CA LEU A 95 -8.88 3.32 -7.08
C LEU A 95 -9.13 1.86 -7.45
N ARG A 96 -9.65 1.05 -6.53
CA ARG A 96 -9.95 -0.37 -6.75
C ARG A 96 -10.95 -0.57 -7.90
N GLU A 97 -12.08 0.14 -7.86
CA GLU A 97 -13.15 -0.02 -8.84
C GLU A 97 -12.73 0.45 -10.24
N ASP A 98 -12.06 1.59 -10.31
CA ASP A 98 -11.54 2.14 -11.56
C ASP A 98 -10.47 1.23 -12.16
N PHE A 99 -9.57 0.67 -11.33
CA PHE A 99 -8.53 -0.24 -11.80
C PHE A 99 -9.11 -1.53 -12.39
N LEU A 100 -10.07 -2.15 -11.70
CA LEU A 100 -10.76 -3.33 -12.23
C LEU A 100 -11.47 -3.02 -13.54
N THR A 101 -12.14 -1.86 -13.61
CA THR A 101 -12.84 -1.42 -14.82
C THR A 101 -11.87 -1.17 -15.97
N ALA A 102 -10.78 -0.46 -15.72
CA ALA A 102 -9.76 -0.17 -16.73
C ALA A 102 -9.05 -1.45 -17.21
N SER A 103 -8.78 -2.39 -16.30
CA SER A 103 -8.20 -3.70 -16.63
C SER A 103 -9.11 -4.51 -17.55
N LEU A 104 -10.41 -4.56 -17.25
CA LEU A 104 -11.40 -5.22 -18.12
C LEU A 104 -11.54 -4.55 -19.48
N ALA A 105 -11.34 -3.23 -19.55
CA ALA A 105 -11.34 -2.47 -20.81
C ALA A 105 -10.02 -2.59 -21.60
N GLY A 106 -8.98 -3.24 -21.04
CA GLY A 106 -7.66 -3.38 -21.64
C GLY A 106 -6.80 -2.11 -21.61
N THR A 107 -7.08 -1.20 -20.69
CA THR A 107 -6.39 0.09 -20.52
C THR A 107 -6.02 0.36 -19.06
N PRO A 108 -5.42 -0.61 -18.32
CA PRO A 108 -4.99 -0.39 -16.94
C PRO A 108 -3.80 0.61 -16.89
N PRO A 109 -3.54 1.24 -15.72
CA PRO A 109 -2.23 1.85 -15.46
C PRO A 109 -1.14 0.78 -15.48
N ASP A 110 0.12 1.18 -15.47
CA ASP A 110 1.25 0.26 -15.36
C ASP A 110 1.52 -0.13 -13.89
N LEU A 111 1.34 0.84 -12.97
CA LEU A 111 1.62 0.72 -11.54
C LEU A 111 0.47 1.24 -10.70
N LEU A 112 0.32 0.63 -9.52
CA LEU A 112 -0.57 1.10 -8.45
C LEU A 112 0.25 1.39 -7.19
N TRP A 113 -0.02 2.52 -6.55
CA TRP A 113 0.37 2.82 -5.17
C TRP A 113 -0.90 2.69 -4.32
N THR A 114 -1.03 1.60 -3.60
CA THR A 114 -2.30 1.23 -2.96
C THR A 114 -2.10 0.50 -1.63
N VAL A 115 -3.14 -0.13 -1.11
CA VAL A 115 -3.18 -0.86 0.16
C VAL A 115 -3.24 -2.38 -0.06
N ASN A 116 -2.86 -3.16 0.94
CA ASN A 116 -2.70 -4.61 0.83
C ASN A 116 -3.99 -5.38 0.50
N ASP A 117 -5.15 -4.98 1.04
CA ASP A 117 -6.43 -5.68 0.81
C ASP A 117 -6.96 -5.58 -0.62
N HIS A 118 -6.35 -4.74 -1.45
CA HIS A 118 -6.63 -4.73 -2.88
C HIS A 118 -6.05 -5.95 -3.62
N ALA A 119 -5.06 -6.64 -3.04
CA ALA A 119 -4.46 -7.82 -3.67
C ALA A 119 -5.51 -8.90 -3.96
N GLY A 120 -6.38 -9.25 -2.99
CA GLY A 120 -7.40 -10.29 -3.17
C GLY A 120 -8.31 -10.08 -4.38
N PRO A 121 -9.05 -8.95 -4.47
CA PRO A 121 -9.86 -8.63 -5.64
C PRO A 121 -9.09 -8.60 -6.96
N PHE A 122 -7.86 -8.09 -6.96
CA PHE A 122 -7.05 -7.96 -8.18
C PHE A 122 -6.51 -9.30 -8.65
N VAL A 123 -6.07 -10.17 -7.72
CA VAL A 123 -5.65 -11.56 -8.02
C VAL A 123 -6.83 -12.38 -8.55
N ALA A 124 -7.98 -12.32 -7.86
CA ALA A 124 -9.17 -13.02 -8.31
C ALA A 124 -9.67 -12.60 -9.70
N ALA A 125 -9.45 -11.33 -10.07
CA ALA A 125 -9.78 -10.80 -11.40
C ALA A 125 -8.65 -10.97 -12.42
N ASP A 126 -7.50 -11.56 -12.04
CA ASP A 126 -6.33 -11.77 -12.90
C ASP A 126 -5.81 -10.45 -13.53
N THR A 127 -5.70 -9.37 -12.71
CA THR A 127 -5.38 -8.00 -13.17
C THR A 127 -4.02 -7.49 -12.73
N ILE A 128 -3.32 -8.18 -11.84
CA ILE A 128 -1.97 -7.85 -11.38
C ILE A 128 -1.01 -9.02 -11.60
N GLU A 129 0.30 -8.74 -11.54
CA GLU A 129 1.37 -9.74 -11.62
C GLU A 129 2.03 -9.92 -10.26
N PRO A 130 2.50 -11.15 -9.91
CA PRO A 130 3.30 -11.35 -8.71
C PRO A 130 4.67 -10.68 -8.84
N VAL A 131 5.22 -10.25 -7.70
CA VAL A 131 6.50 -9.56 -7.63
C VAL A 131 7.68 -10.48 -7.28
N ASP A 132 7.41 -11.77 -7.07
CA ASP A 132 8.42 -12.77 -6.75
C ASP A 132 9.49 -12.84 -7.84
N GLY A 133 10.76 -12.81 -7.42
CA GLY A 133 11.91 -12.82 -8.33
C GLY A 133 12.16 -11.52 -9.09
N LEU A 134 11.29 -10.52 -8.96
CA LEU A 134 11.49 -9.18 -9.50
C LEU A 134 12.19 -8.26 -8.50
N PHE A 135 11.95 -8.47 -7.20
CA PHE A 135 12.49 -7.68 -6.09
C PHE A 135 13.05 -8.60 -4.98
N ASP A 136 14.01 -8.09 -4.21
CA ASP A 136 14.50 -8.77 -3.01
C ASP A 136 13.58 -8.42 -1.83
N LEU A 137 12.55 -9.25 -1.63
CA LEU A 137 11.58 -9.05 -0.54
C LEU A 137 12.18 -9.31 0.85
N GLY A 138 13.32 -9.99 0.95
CA GLY A 138 14.02 -10.21 2.22
C GLY A 138 14.65 -8.94 2.83
N LEU A 139 14.57 -7.80 2.14
CA LEU A 139 14.99 -6.50 2.68
C LEU A 139 13.90 -5.83 3.53
N PHE A 140 12.66 -6.32 3.45
CA PHE A 140 11.51 -5.70 4.08
C PHE A 140 11.06 -6.49 5.32
N VAL A 141 10.33 -5.82 6.18
CA VAL A 141 9.72 -6.40 7.39
C VAL A 141 8.84 -7.58 7.02
N ASP A 142 9.05 -8.74 7.64
CA ASP A 142 8.30 -9.97 7.40
C ASP A 142 6.78 -9.75 7.40
N ALA A 143 6.27 -8.97 8.37
CA ALA A 143 4.85 -8.68 8.47
C ALA A 143 4.30 -7.86 7.29
N ALA A 144 5.10 -6.96 6.70
CA ALA A 144 4.72 -6.19 5.52
C ALA A 144 4.73 -7.06 4.26
N VAL A 145 5.69 -7.98 4.15
CA VAL A 145 5.76 -8.95 3.04
C VAL A 145 4.58 -9.92 3.11
N ALA A 146 4.33 -10.50 4.27
CA ALA A 146 3.22 -11.43 4.48
C ALA A 146 1.84 -10.81 4.25
N ALA A 147 1.70 -9.48 4.44
CA ALA A 147 0.43 -8.78 4.24
C ALA A 147 -0.03 -8.70 2.77
N VAL A 148 0.78 -9.09 1.82
CA VAL A 148 0.45 -9.18 0.39
C VAL A 148 0.72 -10.58 -0.18
N GLU A 149 0.93 -11.56 0.70
CA GLU A 149 1.03 -12.97 0.29
C GLU A 149 -0.38 -13.55 0.09
N LEU A 150 -0.63 -14.06 -1.10
CA LEU A 150 -1.86 -14.76 -1.45
C LEU A 150 -1.52 -15.90 -2.41
N GLU A 151 -2.09 -17.09 -2.17
CA GLU A 151 -1.85 -18.30 -2.97
C GLU A 151 -0.36 -18.69 -3.06
N GLY A 152 0.45 -18.34 -2.05
CA GLY A 152 1.89 -18.65 -1.99
C GLY A 152 2.76 -17.77 -2.89
N GLN A 153 2.24 -16.64 -3.36
CA GLN A 153 2.95 -15.61 -4.12
C GLN A 153 2.76 -14.23 -3.46
N HIS A 154 3.68 -13.31 -3.71
CA HIS A 154 3.61 -11.94 -3.22
C HIS A 154 3.15 -11.00 -4.34
N TRP A 155 2.14 -10.19 -4.04
CA TRP A 155 1.44 -9.37 -5.03
C TRP A 155 1.70 -7.87 -4.91
N GLY A 156 2.71 -7.49 -4.13
CA GLY A 156 3.11 -6.10 -4.00
C GLY A 156 4.45 -5.92 -3.33
N VAL A 157 5.11 -4.80 -3.62
CA VAL A 157 6.36 -4.37 -2.97
C VAL A 157 5.99 -3.40 -1.86
N PRO A 158 6.38 -3.66 -0.60
CA PRO A 158 6.04 -2.79 0.52
C PRO A 158 6.68 -1.40 0.39
N ILE A 159 5.90 -0.34 0.60
CA ILE A 159 6.36 1.05 0.64
C ILE A 159 6.45 1.52 2.10
N SER A 160 5.43 1.21 2.90
CA SER A 160 5.38 1.55 4.32
C SER A 160 4.82 0.40 5.14
N SER A 161 5.15 0.36 6.42
CA SER A 161 4.52 -0.50 7.42
C SER A 161 3.59 0.34 8.29
N GLY A 162 2.32 -0.08 8.45
CA GLY A 162 1.36 0.75 9.18
C GLY A 162 -0.07 0.57 8.69
N ASN A 163 -0.62 1.58 8.04
CA ASN A 163 -2.01 1.67 7.60
C ASN A 163 -2.98 1.34 8.75
N HIS A 164 -2.71 1.87 9.93
CA HIS A 164 -3.44 1.55 11.15
C HIS A 164 -4.03 2.79 11.80
N LEU A 165 -5.18 2.62 12.42
CA LEU A 165 -5.85 3.66 13.20
C LEU A 165 -5.23 3.78 14.60
N MET A 166 -5.18 5.01 15.12
CA MET A 166 -4.73 5.32 16.47
C MET A 166 -5.51 6.52 17.04
N LEU A 167 -5.34 6.81 18.32
CA LEU A 167 -5.87 8.01 18.92
C LEU A 167 -4.87 9.16 18.76
N LEU A 168 -5.32 10.26 18.17
CA LEU A 168 -4.58 11.50 18.14
C LEU A 168 -5.33 12.55 18.96
N TYR A 169 -4.61 13.45 19.64
CA TYR A 169 -5.22 14.45 20.48
C TYR A 169 -4.45 15.77 20.47
N ASN A 170 -5.17 16.86 20.66
CA ASN A 170 -4.61 18.19 20.74
C ASN A 170 -4.27 18.52 22.20
N LYS A 171 -2.97 18.60 22.54
CA LYS A 171 -2.46 18.86 23.89
C LYS A 171 -2.89 20.22 24.46
N LYS A 172 -3.29 21.18 23.60
CA LYS A 172 -3.88 22.45 24.07
C LYS A 172 -5.26 22.27 24.67
N LEU A 173 -6.00 21.25 24.25
CA LEU A 173 -7.36 20.99 24.69
C LEU A 173 -7.42 19.85 25.72
N LEU A 174 -6.51 18.91 25.65
CA LEU A 174 -6.44 17.70 26.45
C LEU A 174 -5.00 17.38 26.82
N ALA A 175 -4.62 17.52 28.08
CA ALA A 175 -3.22 17.36 28.51
C ALA A 175 -2.69 15.92 28.37
N GLU A 176 -3.55 14.92 28.60
CA GLU A 176 -3.20 13.49 28.54
C GLU A 176 -4.33 12.72 27.84
N ALA A 177 -3.96 11.77 26.98
CA ALA A 177 -4.93 10.87 26.31
C ALA A 177 -5.68 10.01 27.32
N PRO A 178 -6.98 9.70 27.10
CA PRO A 178 -7.71 8.75 27.92
C PRO A 178 -7.09 7.36 27.82
N LYS A 179 -6.98 6.66 28.94
CA LYS A 179 -6.39 5.32 29.04
C LYS A 179 -7.38 4.23 28.68
N ASP A 180 -8.66 4.48 28.98
CA ASP A 180 -9.74 3.52 28.81
C ASP A 180 -11.05 4.23 28.37
N THR A 181 -12.07 3.44 28.09
CA THR A 181 -13.36 3.93 27.59
C THR A 181 -14.13 4.77 28.59
N ASP A 182 -13.92 4.59 29.91
CA ASP A 182 -14.57 5.43 30.92
C ASP A 182 -13.93 6.83 30.96
N GLU A 183 -12.60 6.91 30.91
CA GLU A 183 -11.89 8.19 30.77
C GLU A 183 -12.24 8.87 29.44
N LEU A 184 -12.34 8.12 28.33
CA LEU A 184 -12.75 8.65 27.02
C LEU A 184 -14.12 9.32 27.10
N PHE A 185 -15.10 8.68 27.73
CA PHE A 185 -16.44 9.24 27.86
C PHE A 185 -16.47 10.43 28.82
N ALA A 186 -15.72 10.38 29.92
CA ALA A 186 -15.65 11.48 30.89
C ALA A 186 -15.02 12.73 30.26
N GLN A 187 -13.83 12.61 29.71
CA GLN A 187 -13.11 13.71 29.04
C GLN A 187 -13.85 14.19 27.80
N GLY A 188 -14.39 13.26 26.99
CA GLY A 188 -15.16 13.59 25.81
C GLY A 188 -16.39 14.46 26.12
N LYS A 189 -17.13 14.16 27.21
CA LYS A 189 -18.27 14.95 27.66
C LYS A 189 -17.85 16.36 28.13
N GLU A 190 -16.76 16.46 28.86
CA GLU A 190 -16.22 17.73 29.34
C GLU A 190 -15.82 18.65 28.19
N LEU A 191 -15.23 18.09 27.14
CA LEU A 191 -14.71 18.81 25.99
C LEU A 191 -15.75 19.07 24.89
N THR A 192 -16.95 18.48 24.99
CA THR A 192 -18.02 18.66 24.01
C THR A 192 -18.94 19.80 24.41
N GLY A 193 -19.12 20.78 23.54
CA GLY A 193 -20.01 21.89 23.72
C GLY A 193 -19.57 23.16 22.99
N GLY A 194 -20.47 24.11 22.79
CA GLY A 194 -20.15 25.38 22.13
C GLY A 194 -19.69 25.24 20.65
N GLY A 195 -20.02 24.15 20.02
CA GLY A 195 -19.57 23.83 18.63
C GLY A 195 -18.30 23.00 18.57
N ASN A 196 -17.75 22.59 19.73
CA ASN A 196 -16.60 21.68 19.83
C ASN A 196 -17.02 20.27 20.20
N TRP A 197 -16.16 19.30 19.85
CA TRP A 197 -16.38 17.88 20.08
C TRP A 197 -15.22 17.26 20.87
N GLY A 198 -15.57 16.35 21.78
CA GLY A 198 -14.55 15.57 22.51
C GLY A 198 -13.79 14.63 21.60
N LEU A 199 -14.52 13.96 20.70
CA LEU A 199 -13.95 12.98 19.76
C LEU A 199 -14.59 13.15 18.38
N VAL A 200 -13.79 12.95 17.33
CA VAL A 200 -14.26 12.80 15.94
C VAL A 200 -13.62 11.58 15.30
N TRP A 201 -14.26 11.03 14.28
CA TRP A 201 -13.76 9.94 13.46
C TRP A 201 -14.62 9.78 12.20
N ASN A 202 -14.12 9.07 11.18
CA ASN A 202 -14.89 8.81 9.96
C ASN A 202 -16.00 7.79 10.22
N GLN A 203 -17.21 8.28 10.46
CA GLN A 203 -18.39 7.46 10.77
C GLN A 203 -18.97 6.73 9.55
N THR A 204 -18.42 6.96 8.35
CA THR A 204 -18.96 6.42 7.11
C THR A 204 -18.26 5.13 6.65
N GLU A 205 -17.12 4.78 7.27
CA GLU A 205 -16.32 3.63 6.85
C GLU A 205 -16.15 2.58 7.97
N PRO A 206 -16.46 1.32 7.70
CA PRO A 206 -16.39 0.25 8.72
C PRO A 206 -14.95 -0.06 9.17
N PHE A 207 -13.93 0.44 8.47
CA PHE A 207 -12.53 0.36 8.90
C PHE A 207 -12.35 0.95 10.32
N TRP A 208 -13.09 2.01 10.67
CA TRP A 208 -13.10 2.62 12.02
C TRP A 208 -13.89 1.83 13.07
N LEU A 209 -14.76 0.89 12.65
CA LEU A 209 -15.45 -0.04 13.56
C LEU A 209 -14.50 -1.15 14.04
N VAL A 210 -13.62 -1.64 13.16
CA VAL A 210 -12.76 -2.81 13.40
C VAL A 210 -11.92 -2.73 14.68
N PRO A 211 -11.25 -1.61 15.02
CA PRO A 211 -10.51 -1.52 16.28
C PRO A 211 -11.36 -1.84 17.50
N TRP A 212 -12.56 -1.28 17.55
CA TRP A 212 -13.50 -1.49 18.64
C TRP A 212 -14.00 -2.93 18.69
N LEU A 213 -14.28 -3.54 17.52
CA LEU A 213 -14.64 -4.97 17.45
C LEU A 213 -13.54 -5.83 18.11
N GLY A 214 -12.29 -5.58 17.81
CA GLY A 214 -11.14 -6.23 18.46
C GLY A 214 -11.08 -5.96 19.96
N GLY A 215 -11.38 -4.72 20.38
CA GLY A 215 -11.49 -4.34 21.80
C GLY A 215 -12.60 -5.06 22.54
N PHE A 216 -13.69 -5.41 21.87
CA PHE A 216 -14.75 -6.27 22.39
C PHE A 216 -14.51 -7.77 22.20
N LYS A 217 -13.30 -8.19 21.77
CA LYS A 217 -12.85 -9.57 21.52
C LYS A 217 -13.48 -10.22 20.28
N GLY A 218 -14.12 -9.43 19.41
CA GLY A 218 -14.67 -9.90 18.15
C GLY A 218 -13.63 -9.91 17.03
N LYS A 219 -13.98 -10.60 15.95
CA LYS A 219 -13.20 -10.67 14.70
C LYS A 219 -14.16 -10.55 13.52
N VAL A 220 -13.66 -10.12 12.37
CA VAL A 220 -14.45 -10.10 11.13
C VAL A 220 -14.58 -11.50 10.54
N PHE A 221 -13.52 -12.30 10.66
CA PHE A 221 -13.49 -13.70 10.21
C PHE A 221 -13.27 -14.67 11.35
N ALA A 222 -13.73 -15.90 11.16
CA ALA A 222 -13.35 -17.07 11.95
C ALA A 222 -11.85 -17.40 11.78
N GLU A 223 -11.38 -18.44 12.46
CA GLU A 223 -9.97 -18.85 12.41
C GLU A 223 -9.52 -19.36 11.02
N ASP A 224 -10.45 -19.67 10.13
CA ASP A 224 -10.16 -20.06 8.74
C ASP A 224 -9.80 -18.86 7.82
N GLY A 225 -9.98 -17.63 8.31
CA GLY A 225 -9.65 -16.40 7.60
C GLY A 225 -10.64 -15.99 6.50
N VAL A 226 -11.70 -16.75 6.25
CA VAL A 226 -12.66 -16.51 5.15
C VAL A 226 -14.13 -16.55 5.58
N THR A 227 -14.49 -17.31 6.63
CA THR A 227 -15.87 -17.37 7.13
C THR A 227 -16.20 -16.12 7.95
N PRO A 228 -17.20 -15.29 7.57
CA PRO A 228 -17.56 -14.08 8.29
C PRO A 228 -18.14 -14.37 9.68
N THR A 229 -17.78 -13.55 10.68
CA THR A 229 -18.27 -13.64 12.06
C THR A 229 -18.88 -12.32 12.53
N LEU A 230 -19.87 -11.82 11.77
CA LEU A 230 -20.47 -10.51 11.99
C LEU A 230 -21.73 -10.54 12.86
N ASN A 231 -22.36 -11.71 13.07
CA ASN A 231 -23.52 -11.86 13.96
C ASN A 231 -23.09 -12.49 15.29
N THR A 232 -22.32 -11.76 16.08
CA THR A 232 -21.79 -12.21 17.37
C THR A 232 -22.13 -11.22 18.48
N PRO A 233 -22.13 -11.63 19.75
CA PRO A 233 -22.31 -10.72 20.89
C PRO A 233 -21.30 -9.58 20.89
N GLU A 234 -20.08 -9.83 20.42
CA GLU A 234 -18.98 -8.85 20.33
C GLU A 234 -19.30 -7.75 19.30
N MET A 235 -19.84 -8.13 18.13
CA MET A 235 -20.27 -7.16 17.11
C MET A 235 -21.45 -6.33 17.62
N VAL A 236 -22.43 -6.96 18.27
CA VAL A 236 -23.56 -6.24 18.89
C VAL A 236 -23.07 -5.26 19.95
N ALA A 237 -22.13 -5.68 20.82
CA ALA A 237 -21.53 -4.80 21.83
C ALA A 237 -20.76 -3.62 21.19
N THR A 238 -20.05 -3.88 20.10
CA THR A 238 -19.32 -2.84 19.33
C THR A 238 -20.29 -1.82 18.75
N LEU A 239 -21.32 -2.28 18.05
CA LEU A 239 -22.32 -1.39 17.45
C LEU A 239 -23.04 -0.56 18.50
N LYS A 240 -23.41 -1.18 19.64
CA LYS A 240 -23.99 -0.47 20.78
C LYS A 240 -23.04 0.59 21.33
N PHE A 241 -21.76 0.27 21.48
CA PHE A 241 -20.76 1.22 21.97
C PHE A 241 -20.63 2.45 21.05
N LEU A 242 -20.62 2.25 19.74
CA LEU A 242 -20.59 3.36 18.76
C LEU A 242 -21.88 4.19 18.83
N HIS A 243 -23.04 3.55 18.99
CA HIS A 243 -24.32 4.22 19.21
C HIS A 243 -24.30 5.04 20.51
N ASP A 244 -23.80 4.47 21.61
CA ASP A 244 -23.75 5.14 22.91
C ASP A 244 -22.80 6.35 22.90
N MET A 245 -21.70 6.34 22.12
CA MET A 245 -20.85 7.51 21.91
C MET A 245 -21.66 8.71 21.37
N LYS A 246 -22.59 8.44 20.48
CA LYS A 246 -23.38 9.45 19.78
C LYS A 246 -24.60 9.91 20.58
N TYR A 247 -25.37 8.98 21.12
CA TYR A 247 -26.69 9.26 21.69
C TYR A 247 -26.69 9.41 23.22
N GLU A 248 -25.88 8.60 23.92
CA GLU A 248 -25.80 8.60 25.38
C GLU A 248 -24.69 9.54 25.89
N ALA A 249 -23.48 9.34 25.38
CA ALA A 249 -22.34 10.16 25.77
C ALA A 249 -22.31 11.50 25.06
N LYS A 250 -22.78 11.55 23.81
CA LYS A 250 -22.85 12.75 22.94
C LYS A 250 -21.49 13.42 22.75
N ILE A 251 -20.43 12.62 22.63
CA ILE A 251 -19.05 13.09 22.50
C ILE A 251 -18.58 13.23 21.07
N ILE A 252 -19.36 12.71 20.12
CA ILE A 252 -19.08 12.76 18.68
C ILE A 252 -20.16 13.57 17.94
N PRO A 253 -19.84 14.17 16.78
CA PRO A 253 -20.81 14.89 15.96
C PRO A 253 -21.95 13.96 15.45
N PRO A 254 -23.12 14.53 15.12
CA PRO A 254 -24.22 13.76 14.55
C PRO A 254 -23.85 12.99 13.29
N GLU A 255 -23.02 13.58 12.43
CA GLU A 255 -22.49 13.00 11.21
C GLU A 255 -21.06 13.50 11.01
N SER A 256 -20.20 12.64 10.52
CA SER A 256 -18.80 12.96 10.23
C SER A 256 -18.27 11.92 9.24
N ASP A 257 -17.95 12.35 8.04
CA ASP A 257 -17.11 11.62 7.12
C ASP A 257 -15.62 11.91 7.41
N TYR A 258 -14.74 11.41 6.56
CA TYR A 258 -13.31 11.60 6.72
C TYR A 258 -12.93 13.08 6.73
N ASP A 259 -13.36 13.84 5.72
CA ASP A 259 -12.98 15.25 5.54
C ASP A 259 -13.54 16.15 6.67
N ALA A 260 -14.77 15.87 7.10
CA ALA A 260 -15.37 16.59 8.23
C ALA A 260 -14.65 16.33 9.56
N ALA A 261 -14.28 15.05 9.84
CA ALA A 261 -13.53 14.71 11.03
C ALA A 261 -12.13 15.34 11.03
N ASP A 262 -11.43 15.25 9.92
CA ASP A 262 -10.10 15.82 9.70
C ASP A 262 -10.11 17.34 9.89
N THR A 263 -11.02 18.04 9.23
CA THR A 263 -11.19 19.48 9.35
C THR A 263 -11.47 19.91 10.79
N LEU A 264 -12.41 19.24 11.49
CA LEU A 264 -12.73 19.56 12.88
C LEU A 264 -11.52 19.44 13.79
N PHE A 265 -10.68 18.44 13.59
CA PHE A 265 -9.48 18.24 14.38
C PHE A 265 -8.39 19.27 14.06
N LYS A 266 -8.10 19.50 12.78
CA LYS A 266 -7.13 20.52 12.32
C LYS A 266 -7.49 21.93 12.76
N GLU A 267 -8.78 22.28 12.79
CA GLU A 267 -9.27 23.59 13.27
C GLU A 267 -9.32 23.70 14.79
N GLY A 268 -8.96 22.67 15.55
CA GLY A 268 -9.04 22.66 17.01
C GLY A 268 -10.47 22.64 17.56
N LYS A 269 -11.45 22.24 16.73
CA LYS A 269 -12.85 22.04 17.11
C LYS A 269 -13.14 20.63 17.64
N ALA A 270 -12.18 19.73 17.54
CA ALA A 270 -12.20 18.43 18.18
C ALA A 270 -10.95 18.26 19.03
N ALA A 271 -11.11 17.75 20.25
CA ALA A 271 -9.99 17.52 21.15
C ALA A 271 -9.24 16.24 20.79
N MET A 272 -9.95 15.24 20.28
CA MET A 272 -9.43 13.93 19.89
C MET A 272 -9.97 13.54 18.51
N ILE A 273 -9.15 12.77 17.78
CA ILE A 273 -9.56 12.08 16.55
C ILE A 273 -9.02 10.65 16.56
N ILE A 274 -9.83 9.71 16.09
CA ILE A 274 -9.31 8.40 15.67
C ILE A 274 -9.07 8.48 14.17
N ASN A 275 -7.79 8.46 13.78
CA ASN A 275 -7.38 8.48 12.37
C ASN A 275 -6.10 7.66 12.19
N GLY A 276 -5.64 7.52 10.96
CA GLY A 276 -4.53 6.65 10.62
C GLY A 276 -3.18 7.37 10.51
N ASP A 277 -2.14 6.56 10.42
CA ASP A 277 -0.75 7.01 10.23
C ASP A 277 -0.55 7.83 8.95
N TRP A 278 -1.42 7.65 7.95
CA TRP A 278 -1.40 8.43 6.71
C TRP A 278 -1.68 9.94 6.89
N ALA A 279 -2.28 10.34 8.02
CA ALA A 279 -2.61 11.72 8.33
C ALA A 279 -1.61 12.39 9.30
N LEU A 280 -0.59 11.65 9.79
CA LEU A 280 0.34 12.16 10.80
C LEU A 280 1.13 13.38 10.32
N GLY A 281 1.60 13.37 9.07
CA GLY A 281 2.33 14.50 8.48
C GLY A 281 1.53 15.79 8.58
N SER A 282 0.29 15.79 8.09
CA SER A 282 -0.58 16.96 8.09
C SER A 282 -0.94 17.45 9.50
N TYR A 283 -1.12 16.54 10.45
CA TYR A 283 -1.38 16.93 11.84
C TYR A 283 -0.14 17.51 12.53
N VAL A 284 1.05 16.99 12.22
CA VAL A 284 2.31 17.58 12.70
C VAL A 284 2.50 18.98 12.13
N GLU A 285 2.19 19.20 10.87
CA GLU A 285 2.26 20.52 10.25
C GLU A 285 1.34 21.54 10.96
N VAL A 286 0.10 21.14 11.26
CA VAL A 286 -0.90 22.05 11.87
C VAL A 286 -0.70 22.23 13.37
N LEU A 287 -0.40 21.17 14.11
CA LEU A 287 -0.37 21.17 15.57
C LEU A 287 1.04 21.21 16.16
N GLY A 288 2.05 20.79 15.41
CA GLY A 288 3.44 20.75 15.88
C GLY A 288 3.61 19.95 17.18
N GLU A 289 4.21 20.57 18.19
CA GLU A 289 4.45 19.96 19.51
C GLU A 289 3.15 19.69 20.30
N ASP A 290 2.03 20.32 19.91
CA ASP A 290 0.74 20.12 20.55
C ASP A 290 0.01 18.84 20.07
N LEU A 291 0.51 18.17 19.03
CA LEU A 291 0.00 16.86 18.65
C LEU A 291 0.43 15.79 19.66
N GLY A 292 -0.54 15.03 20.14
CA GLY A 292 -0.30 13.81 20.91
C GLY A 292 -0.78 12.58 20.15
N VAL A 293 -0.04 11.49 20.27
CA VAL A 293 -0.40 10.18 19.71
C VAL A 293 -0.42 9.15 20.83
N ALA A 294 -1.48 8.35 20.86
CA ALA A 294 -1.67 7.32 21.87
C ALA A 294 -2.41 6.12 21.29
N ARG A 295 -2.41 5.01 22.03
CA ARG A 295 -3.30 3.89 21.73
C ARG A 295 -4.76 4.34 21.82
N ILE A 296 -5.62 3.75 20.99
CA ILE A 296 -7.08 3.84 21.17
C ILE A 296 -7.41 3.28 22.56
N PRO A 297 -8.23 3.96 23.37
CA PRO A 297 -8.45 3.64 24.78
C PRO A 297 -8.92 2.20 25.01
N GLN A 298 -8.38 1.55 26.04
CA GLN A 298 -8.73 0.18 26.41
C GLN A 298 -10.23 0.06 26.74
N VAL A 299 -10.88 -1.00 26.25
CA VAL A 299 -12.30 -1.25 26.55
C VAL A 299 -12.44 -1.80 27.98
N VAL A 300 -12.96 -1.01 28.90
CA VAL A 300 -13.13 -1.40 30.33
C VAL A 300 -13.91 -2.69 30.47
N ALA A 301 -14.98 -2.87 29.68
CA ALA A 301 -15.85 -4.06 29.77
C ALA A 301 -15.12 -5.39 29.51
N THR A 302 -14.03 -5.38 28.77
CA THR A 302 -13.30 -6.59 28.38
C THR A 302 -11.86 -6.63 28.87
N GLY A 303 -11.28 -5.47 29.21
CA GLY A 303 -9.86 -5.29 29.50
C GLY A 303 -8.95 -5.41 28.28
N GLU A 304 -9.50 -5.43 27.05
CA GLU A 304 -8.74 -5.52 25.81
C GLU A 304 -8.46 -4.14 25.22
N TRP A 305 -7.32 -4.03 24.53
CA TRP A 305 -7.04 -2.88 23.68
C TRP A 305 -7.81 -3.01 22.36
N PRO A 306 -8.35 -1.91 21.81
CA PRO A 306 -8.82 -1.90 20.43
C PRO A 306 -7.73 -2.33 19.48
N LYS A 307 -8.08 -3.17 18.50
CA LYS A 307 -7.16 -3.85 17.59
C LYS A 307 -7.40 -3.38 16.16
N PRO A 308 -6.81 -2.25 15.73
CA PRO A 308 -6.93 -1.82 14.35
C PRO A 308 -6.29 -2.86 13.42
N TYR A 309 -6.78 -2.90 12.18
CA TYR A 309 -6.03 -3.58 11.14
C TYR A 309 -4.69 -2.89 10.90
N THR A 310 -3.69 -3.67 10.57
CA THR A 310 -2.34 -3.24 10.17
C THR A 310 -2.02 -3.80 8.80
N GLY A 311 -1.24 -3.06 8.05
CA GLY A 311 -0.80 -3.41 6.71
C GLY A 311 0.27 -2.44 6.26
N GLY A 312 0.06 -1.79 5.13
CA GLY A 312 0.97 -0.78 4.59
C GLY A 312 0.46 -0.20 3.28
N ALA A 313 1.28 0.66 2.70
CA ALA A 313 1.17 1.04 1.30
C ALA A 313 2.07 0.12 0.46
N TYR A 314 1.64 -0.19 -0.75
CA TYR A 314 2.30 -1.14 -1.64
C TYR A 314 2.30 -0.65 -3.08
N PHE A 315 3.38 -0.94 -3.79
CA PHE A 315 3.33 -0.97 -5.23
C PHE A 315 2.78 -2.32 -5.71
N MET A 316 1.80 -2.28 -6.60
CA MET A 316 1.34 -3.48 -7.34
C MET A 316 1.55 -3.24 -8.84
N LEU A 317 1.95 -4.30 -9.55
CA LEU A 317 2.22 -4.28 -10.98
C LEU A 317 0.97 -4.73 -11.74
N ALA A 318 0.51 -3.94 -12.71
CA ALA A 318 -0.60 -4.37 -13.56
C ALA A 318 -0.19 -5.54 -14.44
N LYS A 319 -1.14 -6.44 -14.72
CA LYS A 319 -0.91 -7.62 -15.55
C LYS A 319 -0.47 -7.26 -16.96
N GLY A 320 0.54 -7.98 -17.46
CA GLY A 320 1.08 -7.80 -18.80
C GLY A 320 2.19 -6.76 -18.91
N LEU A 321 2.58 -6.13 -17.79
CA LEU A 321 3.73 -5.23 -17.75
C LEU A 321 5.02 -6.02 -18.07
N SER A 322 5.78 -5.59 -19.08
CA SER A 322 6.94 -6.37 -19.56
C SER A 322 7.94 -5.48 -20.30
N GLY A 323 9.15 -6.06 -20.59
CA GLY A 323 10.21 -5.39 -21.34
C GLY A 323 10.67 -4.09 -20.70
N GLU A 324 10.94 -3.07 -21.48
CA GLU A 324 11.48 -1.77 -21.03
C GLU A 324 10.57 -1.06 -20.01
N LYS A 325 9.24 -1.25 -20.11
CA LYS A 325 8.31 -0.70 -19.10
C LYS A 325 8.46 -1.41 -17.75
N LEU A 326 8.63 -2.73 -17.73
CA LEU A 326 8.86 -3.46 -16.49
C LEU A 326 10.20 -3.07 -15.86
N GLU A 327 11.25 -2.94 -16.65
CA GLU A 327 12.58 -2.52 -16.19
C GLU A 327 12.51 -1.10 -15.57
N ALA A 328 11.88 -0.15 -16.26
CA ALA A 328 11.69 1.20 -15.72
C ALA A 328 10.81 1.23 -14.46
N ALA A 329 9.79 0.37 -14.38
CA ALA A 329 8.95 0.23 -13.20
C ALA A 329 9.73 -0.33 -12.00
N GLN A 330 10.58 -1.35 -12.24
CA GLN A 330 11.45 -1.91 -11.19
C GLN A 330 12.46 -0.88 -10.67
N ASP A 331 13.08 -0.11 -11.57
CA ASP A 331 14.02 0.94 -11.20
C ASP A 331 13.33 2.05 -10.38
N PHE A 332 12.14 2.50 -10.81
CA PHE A 332 11.36 3.50 -10.07
C PHE A 332 10.94 3.00 -8.70
N ILE A 333 10.40 1.77 -8.61
CA ILE A 333 10.02 1.16 -7.33
C ILE A 333 11.25 1.07 -6.42
N SER A 334 12.38 0.58 -6.92
CA SER A 334 13.62 0.45 -6.15
C SER A 334 14.12 1.81 -5.66
N PHE A 335 13.98 2.87 -6.45
CA PHE A 335 14.26 4.23 -6.03
C PHE A 335 13.38 4.67 -4.85
N VAL A 336 12.06 4.48 -4.95
CA VAL A 336 11.11 4.90 -3.90
C VAL A 336 11.30 4.11 -2.60
N VAL A 337 11.58 2.80 -2.69
CA VAL A 337 11.77 1.96 -1.50
C VAL A 337 13.21 1.93 -1.00
N SER A 338 14.11 2.75 -1.56
CA SER A 338 15.48 2.88 -1.07
C SER A 338 15.52 3.40 0.37
N LYS A 339 16.58 3.08 1.12
CA LYS A 339 16.76 3.57 2.50
C LYS A 339 16.61 5.09 2.60
N GLU A 340 17.20 5.83 1.65
CA GLU A 340 17.12 7.29 1.63
C GLU A 340 15.66 7.78 1.57
N LYS A 341 14.87 7.25 0.64
CA LYS A 341 13.46 7.64 0.47
C LYS A 341 12.57 7.10 1.60
N GLN A 342 12.89 5.95 2.17
CA GLN A 342 12.21 5.44 3.35
C GLN A 342 12.45 6.33 4.58
N LEU A 343 13.66 6.85 4.78
CA LEU A 343 13.97 7.80 5.86
C LEU A 343 13.37 9.19 5.58
N GLU A 344 13.33 9.63 4.33
CA GLU A 344 12.61 10.85 3.93
C GLU A 344 11.11 10.75 4.25
N MET A 345 10.46 9.64 3.89
CA MET A 345 9.06 9.35 4.24
C MET A 345 8.84 9.38 5.77
N LEU A 346 9.74 8.73 6.53
CA LEU A 346 9.69 8.72 7.99
C LEU A 346 9.75 10.14 8.58
N GLN A 347 10.63 10.98 8.05
CA GLN A 347 10.81 12.35 8.53
C GLN A 347 9.65 13.27 8.16
N LEU A 348 9.23 13.23 6.88
CA LEU A 348 8.21 14.15 6.35
C LEU A 348 6.79 13.71 6.71
N LEU A 349 6.45 12.46 6.46
CA LEU A 349 5.10 11.94 6.59
C LEU A 349 4.82 11.24 7.93
N LYS A 350 5.86 11.05 8.77
CA LYS A 350 5.75 10.28 10.02
C LYS A 350 5.20 8.87 9.83
N ARG A 351 5.44 8.27 8.66
CA ARG A 351 5.09 6.88 8.35
C ARG A 351 6.25 5.96 8.65
N LEU A 352 5.95 4.82 9.27
CA LEU A 352 6.95 3.80 9.55
C LEU A 352 7.40 3.14 8.23
N PRO A 353 8.71 3.01 8.00
CA PRO A 353 9.24 2.37 6.82
C PRO A 353 8.91 0.88 6.79
N ALA A 354 8.85 0.31 5.58
CA ALA A 354 8.76 -1.14 5.41
C ALA A 354 10.14 -1.80 5.30
N LEU A 355 11.18 -1.05 4.95
CA LEU A 355 12.56 -1.53 4.84
C LEU A 355 13.15 -1.76 6.23
N GLU A 356 13.64 -2.98 6.54
CA GLU A 356 14.19 -3.32 7.88
C GLU A 356 15.33 -2.39 8.29
N GLU A 357 16.25 -2.10 7.36
CA GLU A 357 17.40 -1.22 7.63
C GLU A 357 16.98 0.21 8.02
N ALA A 358 15.83 0.68 7.56
CA ALA A 358 15.30 2.00 7.91
C ALA A 358 14.58 2.01 9.28
N LEU A 359 14.11 0.86 9.76
CA LEU A 359 13.51 0.73 11.10
C LEU A 359 14.53 0.86 12.25
N GLU A 360 15.81 0.71 11.95
CA GLU A 360 16.87 0.91 12.93
C GLU A 360 17.15 2.40 13.22
N ASP A 361 16.53 3.33 12.50
CA ASP A 361 16.75 4.77 12.71
C ASP A 361 16.26 5.20 14.11
N PRO A 362 17.11 5.87 14.90
CA PRO A 362 16.78 6.34 16.25
C PRO A 362 15.52 7.22 16.31
N LEU A 363 15.16 7.90 15.20
CA LEU A 363 14.00 8.77 15.12
C LEU A 363 12.70 8.04 15.48
N ILE A 364 12.60 6.73 15.18
CA ILE A 364 11.40 5.93 15.46
C ILE A 364 11.13 5.82 16.98
N THR A 365 12.17 5.75 17.78
CA THR A 365 12.05 5.63 19.25
C THR A 365 12.15 6.95 19.97
N GLU A 366 12.80 7.95 19.39
CA GLU A 366 13.02 9.28 19.98
C GLU A 366 11.88 10.26 19.68
N ASP A 367 11.23 10.14 18.50
CA ASP A 367 10.06 10.96 18.15
C ASP A 367 8.79 10.39 18.83
N PRO A 368 8.12 11.17 19.71
CA PRO A 368 6.94 10.69 20.43
C PRO A 368 5.75 10.36 19.52
N ILE A 369 5.66 10.96 18.33
CA ILE A 369 4.62 10.68 17.34
C ILE A 369 4.83 9.28 16.75
N LEU A 370 6.05 9.01 16.26
CA LEU A 370 6.42 7.71 15.69
C LEU A 370 6.33 6.60 16.74
N LYS A 371 6.81 6.89 17.96
CA LYS A 371 6.68 5.95 19.08
C LYS A 371 5.23 5.63 19.39
N GLY A 372 4.35 6.62 19.46
CA GLY A 372 2.91 6.43 19.70
C GLY A 372 2.26 5.58 18.62
N SER A 373 2.61 5.80 17.35
CA SER A 373 2.18 5.01 16.21
C SER A 373 2.64 3.54 16.32
N ALA A 374 3.93 3.31 16.59
CA ALA A 374 4.48 1.99 16.79
C ALA A 374 3.85 1.26 17.99
N ASP A 375 3.62 1.95 19.10
CA ASP A 375 2.94 1.39 20.27
C ASP A 375 1.52 0.90 19.96
N GLN A 376 0.78 1.60 19.08
CA GLN A 376 -0.55 1.14 18.61
C GLN A 376 -0.44 -0.11 17.72
N MET A 377 0.55 -0.16 16.82
CA MET A 377 0.75 -1.32 15.94
C MET A 377 0.95 -2.63 16.71
N VAL A 378 1.61 -2.59 17.86
CA VAL A 378 1.87 -3.79 18.71
C VAL A 378 0.57 -4.52 19.07
N VAL A 379 -0.55 -3.83 19.19
CA VAL A 379 -1.85 -4.41 19.53
C VAL A 379 -2.75 -4.60 18.31
N GLY A 380 -2.30 -4.19 17.14
CA GLY A 380 -3.02 -4.34 15.88
C GLY A 380 -3.14 -5.79 15.41
N THR A 381 -3.90 -6.01 14.36
CA THR A 381 -4.04 -7.31 13.70
C THR A 381 -3.78 -7.15 12.20
N PRO A 382 -3.11 -8.12 11.56
CA PRO A 382 -2.94 -8.07 10.10
C PRO A 382 -4.27 -7.92 9.38
N MET A 383 -4.33 -7.03 8.41
CA MET A 383 -5.51 -6.85 7.56
C MET A 383 -5.63 -8.03 6.59
N PRO A 384 -6.78 -8.72 6.55
CA PRO A 384 -6.99 -9.81 5.62
C PRO A 384 -6.96 -9.32 4.17
N THR A 385 -6.26 -10.07 3.30
CA THR A 385 -6.12 -9.77 1.86
C THR A 385 -7.01 -10.63 0.98
N VAL A 386 -7.78 -11.54 1.59
CA VAL A 386 -8.70 -12.44 0.88
C VAL A 386 -9.85 -11.70 0.20
N LEU A 387 -10.34 -12.25 -0.92
CA LEU A 387 -11.42 -11.64 -1.71
C LEU A 387 -12.70 -11.42 -0.89
N GLU A 388 -12.97 -12.32 0.06
CA GLU A 388 -14.12 -12.30 0.98
C GLU A 388 -14.13 -11.05 1.88
N MET A 389 -12.97 -10.37 2.07
CA MET A 389 -12.92 -9.15 2.85
C MET A 389 -13.76 -8.03 2.23
N ARG A 390 -13.81 -7.96 0.89
CA ARG A 390 -14.71 -7.03 0.19
C ARG A 390 -16.17 -7.26 0.58
N CYS A 391 -16.60 -8.52 0.62
CA CYS A 391 -17.98 -8.85 1.03
C CYS A 391 -18.29 -8.38 2.45
N ASN A 392 -17.31 -8.44 3.35
CA ASN A 392 -17.49 -7.95 4.71
C ASN A 392 -17.56 -6.41 4.77
N TRP A 393 -16.74 -5.68 4.01
CA TRP A 393 -16.85 -4.23 3.93
C TRP A 393 -18.21 -3.79 3.43
N ASP A 394 -18.67 -4.39 2.32
CA ASP A 394 -19.96 -4.08 1.70
C ASP A 394 -21.15 -4.43 2.62
N ALA A 395 -21.01 -5.45 3.46
CA ALA A 395 -22.03 -5.85 4.42
C ALA A 395 -22.04 -4.97 5.70
N MET A 396 -20.87 -4.59 6.22
CA MET A 396 -20.75 -3.82 7.46
C MET A 396 -21.17 -2.35 7.29
N LYS A 397 -20.79 -1.70 6.17
CA LYS A 397 -21.00 -0.27 5.96
C LYS A 397 -22.44 0.19 6.12
N PRO A 398 -23.44 -0.33 5.38
CA PRO A 398 -24.83 0.14 5.48
C PRO A 398 -25.44 -0.12 6.85
N GLU A 399 -25.08 -1.22 7.50
CA GLU A 399 -25.65 -1.61 8.78
C GLU A 399 -25.08 -0.80 9.95
N MET A 400 -23.76 -0.49 9.93
CA MET A 400 -23.13 0.45 10.85
C MET A 400 -23.79 1.83 10.74
N LEU A 401 -23.99 2.34 9.51
CA LEU A 401 -24.66 3.61 9.26
C LEU A 401 -26.10 3.61 9.80
N ALA A 402 -26.84 2.52 9.63
CA ALA A 402 -28.21 2.39 10.13
C ALA A 402 -28.26 2.46 11.67
N VAL A 403 -27.29 1.85 12.38
CA VAL A 403 -27.17 1.95 13.85
C VAL A 403 -26.80 3.38 14.26
N LEU A 404 -25.84 4.02 13.58
CA LEU A 404 -25.44 5.41 13.84
C LEU A 404 -26.54 6.44 13.50
N ALA A 405 -27.50 6.07 12.64
CA ALA A 405 -28.69 6.87 12.35
C ALA A 405 -29.87 6.56 13.27
N ASP A 406 -29.73 5.66 14.25
CA ASP A 406 -30.79 5.20 15.16
C ASP A 406 -32.02 4.60 14.42
N THR A 407 -31.78 4.00 13.23
CA THR A 407 -32.83 3.40 12.40
C THR A 407 -32.88 1.86 12.50
N LYS A 408 -31.85 1.27 13.12
CA LYS A 408 -31.74 -0.18 13.31
C LYS A 408 -31.07 -0.50 14.66
N THR A 409 -31.51 -1.56 15.32
CA THR A 409 -30.87 -2.01 16.55
C THR A 409 -29.51 -2.66 16.25
N PRO A 410 -28.55 -2.65 17.18
CA PRO A 410 -27.28 -3.36 17.04
C PRO A 410 -27.45 -4.86 16.71
N GLU A 411 -28.42 -5.53 17.29
CA GLU A 411 -28.72 -6.95 17.06
C GLU A 411 -29.22 -7.21 15.63
N ASP A 412 -30.16 -6.40 15.15
CA ASP A 412 -30.68 -6.54 13.79
C ASP A 412 -29.63 -6.18 12.75
N ALA A 413 -28.77 -5.19 13.03
CA ALA A 413 -27.66 -4.80 12.18
C ALA A 413 -26.61 -5.91 12.07
N ALA A 414 -26.15 -6.48 13.19
CA ALA A 414 -25.20 -7.57 13.21
C ALA A 414 -25.70 -8.81 12.42
N LYS A 415 -26.98 -9.15 12.59
CA LYS A 415 -27.63 -10.22 11.83
C LYS A 415 -27.68 -9.92 10.34
N ALA A 416 -28.01 -8.70 9.96
CA ALA A 416 -28.06 -8.27 8.56
C ALA A 416 -26.67 -8.27 7.92
N MET A 417 -25.62 -7.78 8.63
CA MET A 417 -24.24 -7.85 8.20
C MET A 417 -23.84 -9.28 7.85
N GLN A 418 -24.07 -10.24 8.77
CA GLN A 418 -23.73 -11.64 8.56
C GLN A 418 -24.41 -12.20 7.31
N SER A 419 -25.73 -11.99 7.21
CA SER A 419 -26.50 -12.50 6.08
C SER A 419 -26.05 -11.92 4.74
N ALA A 420 -25.70 -10.63 4.70
CA ALA A 420 -25.22 -9.98 3.50
C ALA A 420 -23.82 -10.48 3.10
N ALA A 421 -22.90 -10.62 4.07
CA ALA A 421 -21.57 -11.15 3.83
C ALA A 421 -21.62 -12.58 3.29
N GLU A 422 -22.38 -13.47 3.94
CA GLU A 422 -22.56 -14.87 3.49
C GLU A 422 -23.15 -14.95 2.08
N ALA A 423 -24.15 -14.11 1.77
CA ALA A 423 -24.76 -14.08 0.44
C ALA A 423 -23.77 -13.60 -0.64
N CYS A 424 -22.96 -12.59 -0.32
CA CYS A 424 -21.91 -12.08 -1.21
C CYS A 424 -20.84 -13.14 -1.45
N ILE A 425 -20.30 -13.76 -0.38
CA ILE A 425 -19.24 -14.79 -0.48
C ILE A 425 -19.72 -15.98 -1.31
N LYS A 426 -20.95 -16.44 -1.07
CA LYS A 426 -21.55 -17.50 -1.87
C LYS A 426 -21.66 -17.16 -3.37
N ALA A 427 -21.76 -15.89 -3.71
CA ALA A 427 -21.81 -15.46 -5.11
C ALA A 427 -20.42 -15.37 -5.77
N LEU A 428 -19.33 -15.49 -5.00
CA LEU A 428 -17.96 -15.57 -5.50
C LEU A 428 -17.58 -17.00 -5.91
N GLU A 429 -18.27 -18.03 -5.35
CA GLU A 429 -18.11 -19.45 -5.70
C GLU A 429 -18.72 -19.77 -7.09
#